data_d67e74f63d2ec7b8c82c39e25d6a3c7e
#
_entry.id   d67e74f63d2ec7b8c82c39e25d6a3c7e
#
_cell.length_a   1.000
_cell.length_b   1.000
_cell.length_c   1.000
_cell.angle_alpha   90.00
_cell.angle_beta   90.00
_cell.angle_gamma   90.00
#
_symmetry.space_group_name_H-M   'P 1'
#
loop_
_entity.id
_entity.type
_entity.pdbx_description
1 polymer ?
#
loop_
_entity_poly.entity_id
_entity_poly.type
_entity_poly.pdbx_seq_one_letter_code
_entity_poly.pdbx_strand_id
1 'polypeptide(L)'
;MNALAPLGMVSDLPSSNQVSDGTAVSKDYFVVKDGVKFAGTHLLVDLWGAHNLCDPDMIDRTLREAAETAGATILHSHFHHFSPNGGVSGVVVLAESHISIHTWPERDFAAVDIFMCGACDPYKSLPVLKAAFRPSSINLGEQRRGLIV
;
A
#
# COMPACT_ATOMS: atom_id res chain seq x y z
N MET A 1 -5.91 28.02 -28.77
CA MET A 1 -6.50 27.96 -27.42
C MET A 1 -7.00 26.57 -27.21
N ASN A 2 -6.23 25.72 -26.52
CA ASN A 2 -6.65 24.37 -26.21
C ASN A 2 -7.38 24.39 -24.87
N ALA A 3 -8.67 24.15 -24.93
CA ALA A 3 -9.47 23.92 -23.74
C ALA A 3 -9.02 22.61 -23.14
N LEU A 4 -8.51 22.65 -21.91
CA LEU A 4 -8.32 21.48 -21.06
C LEU A 4 -9.68 20.87 -20.81
N ALA A 5 -9.87 19.65 -21.29
CA ALA A 5 -11.03 18.87 -20.92
C ALA A 5 -11.01 18.66 -19.41
N PRO A 6 -12.14 18.78 -18.72
CA PRO A 6 -12.20 18.47 -17.29
C PRO A 6 -11.84 17.00 -17.10
N LEU A 7 -10.90 16.73 -16.19
CA LEU A 7 -10.65 15.41 -15.66
C LEU A 7 -11.97 14.88 -15.11
N GLY A 8 -12.64 14.06 -15.91
CA GLY A 8 -13.81 13.34 -15.48
C GLY A 8 -13.39 12.33 -14.45
N MET A 9 -13.43 12.75 -13.22
CA MET A 9 -13.45 11.79 -12.16
C MET A 9 -14.86 11.29 -12.03
N VAL A 10 -15.04 10.05 -12.22
CA VAL A 10 -15.87 9.29 -11.28
C VAL A 10 -15.50 7.85 -11.42
N SER A 11 -14.81 7.33 -10.51
CA SER A 11 -14.93 5.92 -10.22
C SER A 11 -16.14 5.77 -9.29
N ASP A 12 -17.31 5.52 -9.85
CA ASP A 12 -18.43 4.96 -9.08
C ASP A 12 -18.14 3.48 -8.78
N LEU A 13 -16.97 3.23 -8.19
CA LEU A 13 -16.71 1.93 -7.61
C LEU A 13 -17.21 1.96 -6.17
N PRO A 14 -18.19 1.12 -5.82
CA PRO A 14 -18.64 1.04 -4.45
C PRO A 14 -17.46 0.65 -3.57
N SER A 15 -17.24 1.40 -2.50
CA SER A 15 -16.37 0.98 -1.41
C SER A 15 -16.76 -0.45 -1.02
N SER A 16 -15.78 -1.34 -0.96
CA SER A 16 -15.98 -2.77 -0.70
C SER A 16 -16.69 -3.10 0.63
N ASN A 17 -17.06 -2.06 1.38
CA ASN A 17 -17.70 -2.18 2.68
C ASN A 17 -19.14 -1.63 2.72
N GLN A 18 -19.77 -1.36 1.59
CA GLN A 18 -21.21 -1.05 1.59
C GLN A 18 -22.03 -2.34 1.62
N VAL A 19 -22.25 -2.85 2.81
CA VAL A 19 -23.40 -3.71 3.06
C VAL A 19 -24.58 -2.76 3.25
N SER A 20 -25.48 -2.75 2.29
CA SER A 20 -26.74 -2.00 2.38
C SER A 20 -27.63 -2.69 3.41
N ASP A 21 -27.56 -2.24 4.65
CA ASP A 21 -28.60 -2.48 5.62
C ASP A 21 -29.22 -1.14 5.98
N GLY A 22 -30.56 -1.09 5.98
CA GLY A 22 -31.41 0.10 5.96
C GLY A 22 -31.45 0.95 7.22
N THR A 23 -30.36 0.98 7.98
CA THR A 23 -30.10 1.97 9.03
C THR A 23 -28.67 2.45 8.86
N ALA A 24 -28.50 3.59 8.18
CA ALA A 24 -27.20 4.19 7.93
C ALA A 24 -26.56 4.70 9.23
N VAL A 25 -25.99 3.81 10.01
CA VAL A 25 -24.95 4.16 10.95
C VAL A 25 -23.68 4.34 10.13
N SER A 26 -23.13 5.55 10.06
CA SER A 26 -21.87 5.80 9.37
C SER A 26 -20.79 4.90 9.99
N LYS A 27 -20.24 3.98 9.19
CA LYS A 27 -19.21 3.06 9.66
C LYS A 27 -17.91 3.84 9.86
N ASP A 28 -17.44 3.88 11.09
CA ASP A 28 -16.17 4.48 11.44
C ASP A 28 -15.06 3.44 11.22
N TYR A 29 -14.19 3.68 10.22
CA TYR A 29 -13.08 2.80 9.86
C TYR A 29 -11.80 3.06 10.66
N PHE A 30 -11.86 3.90 11.68
CA PHE A 30 -10.74 4.14 12.57
C PHE A 30 -10.41 2.89 13.39
N VAL A 31 -9.12 2.76 13.69
CA VAL A 31 -8.58 1.67 14.52
C VAL A 31 -8.59 2.10 15.98
N VAL A 32 -8.95 1.18 16.87
CA VAL A 32 -8.73 1.33 18.30
C VAL A 32 -7.70 0.29 18.73
N LYS A 33 -6.55 0.73 19.22
CA LYS A 33 -5.47 -0.13 19.68
C LYS A 33 -4.78 0.53 20.87
N ASP A 34 -4.50 -0.26 21.90
CA ASP A 34 -3.85 0.22 23.13
C ASP A 34 -4.59 1.43 23.77
N GLY A 35 -5.92 1.46 23.69
CA GLY A 35 -6.75 2.54 24.20
C GLY A 35 -6.70 3.83 23.37
N VAL A 36 -6.07 3.82 22.22
CA VAL A 36 -5.95 4.97 21.32
C VAL A 36 -6.71 4.75 20.04
N LYS A 37 -7.47 5.77 19.60
CA LYS A 37 -8.21 5.76 18.33
C LYS A 37 -7.46 6.57 17.28
N PHE A 38 -7.26 5.98 16.09
CA PHE A 38 -6.54 6.61 14.98
C PHE A 38 -7.00 6.06 13.63
N ALA A 39 -6.70 6.80 12.55
CA ALA A 39 -7.17 6.45 11.21
C ALA A 39 -6.55 5.18 10.67
N GLY A 40 -5.25 5.00 10.85
CA GLY A 40 -4.55 3.82 10.34
C GLY A 40 -3.09 3.79 10.72
N THR A 41 -2.47 2.64 10.47
CA THR A 41 -1.04 2.39 10.71
C THR A 41 -0.28 2.53 9.40
N HIS A 42 0.76 3.36 9.40
CA HIS A 42 1.66 3.55 8.28
C HIS A 42 3.02 2.94 8.61
N LEU A 43 3.40 1.90 7.89
CA LEU A 43 4.72 1.30 7.97
C LEU A 43 5.62 1.90 6.88
N LEU A 44 6.80 2.34 7.28
CA LEU A 44 7.88 2.80 6.42
C LEU A 44 8.95 1.73 6.44
N VAL A 45 9.16 1.06 5.31
CA VAL A 45 9.98 -0.15 5.23
C VAL A 45 11.12 0.07 4.24
N ASP A 46 12.35 0.06 4.73
CA ASP A 46 13.55 0.08 3.90
C ASP A 46 14.10 -1.34 3.79
N LEU A 47 14.21 -1.84 2.57
CA LEU A 47 14.75 -3.15 2.26
C LEU A 47 16.16 -2.97 1.68
N TRP A 48 17.18 -3.42 2.40
CA TRP A 48 18.58 -3.36 1.98
C TRP A 48 19.11 -4.73 1.60
N GLY A 49 20.02 -4.77 0.61
CA GLY A 49 20.50 -6.02 0.04
C GLY A 49 19.34 -6.82 -0.57
N ALA A 50 18.40 -6.13 -1.16
CA ALA A 50 17.19 -6.72 -1.73
C ALA A 50 17.43 -7.23 -3.16
N HIS A 51 16.62 -8.21 -3.56
CA HIS A 51 16.66 -8.86 -4.87
C HIS A 51 15.35 -8.61 -5.63
N ASN A 52 15.34 -8.96 -6.92
CA ASN A 52 14.14 -8.90 -7.77
C ASN A 52 13.54 -7.48 -7.91
N LEU A 53 14.41 -6.48 -8.04
CA LEU A 53 14.03 -5.08 -8.02
C LEU A 53 13.70 -4.47 -9.40
N CYS A 54 13.83 -5.25 -10.48
CA CYS A 54 13.72 -4.76 -11.86
C CYS A 54 12.50 -5.30 -12.64
N ASP A 55 11.72 -6.18 -12.06
CA ASP A 55 10.57 -6.81 -12.73
C ASP A 55 9.27 -6.22 -12.19
N PRO A 56 8.64 -5.27 -12.94
CA PRO A 56 7.39 -4.65 -12.50
C PRO A 56 6.23 -5.63 -12.32
N ASP A 57 6.16 -6.68 -13.13
CA ASP A 57 5.08 -7.68 -13.04
C ASP A 57 5.21 -8.55 -11.78
N MET A 58 6.43 -8.94 -11.45
CA MET A 58 6.73 -9.68 -10.21
C MET A 58 6.45 -8.79 -8.98
N ILE A 59 6.85 -7.53 -9.03
CA ILE A 59 6.63 -6.57 -7.95
C ILE A 59 5.13 -6.32 -7.76
N ASP A 60 4.37 -6.14 -8.83
CA ASP A 60 2.90 -5.99 -8.77
C ASP A 60 2.26 -7.20 -8.08
N ARG A 61 2.58 -8.41 -8.51
CA ARG A 61 2.05 -9.65 -7.89
C ARG A 61 2.40 -9.72 -6.41
N THR A 62 3.62 -9.36 -6.06
CA THR A 62 4.09 -9.38 -4.66
C THR A 62 3.31 -8.39 -3.79
N LEU A 63 3.15 -7.15 -4.24
CA LEU A 63 2.41 -6.14 -3.47
C LEU A 63 0.92 -6.46 -3.38
N ARG A 64 0.32 -7.06 -4.40
CA ARG A 64 -1.06 -7.57 -4.34
C ARG A 64 -1.21 -8.67 -3.30
N GLU A 65 -0.31 -9.65 -3.32
CA GLU A 65 -0.30 -10.72 -2.32
C GLU A 65 -0.10 -10.16 -0.90
N ALA A 66 0.80 -9.21 -0.73
CA ALA A 66 1.01 -8.53 0.55
C ALA A 66 -0.25 -7.82 1.06
N ALA A 67 -0.98 -7.14 0.16
CA ALA A 67 -2.23 -6.46 0.48
C ALA A 67 -3.33 -7.46 0.88
N GLU A 68 -3.52 -8.51 0.12
CA GLU A 68 -4.53 -9.55 0.39
C GLU A 68 -4.24 -10.28 1.69
N THR A 69 -2.98 -10.63 1.96
CA THR A 69 -2.55 -11.26 3.20
C THR A 69 -2.81 -10.39 4.42
N ALA A 70 -2.72 -9.06 4.27
CA ALA A 70 -3.04 -8.10 5.32
C ALA A 70 -4.56 -7.87 5.49
N GLY A 71 -5.39 -8.44 4.63
CA GLY A 71 -6.85 -8.33 4.67
C GLY A 71 -7.40 -7.13 3.91
N ALA A 72 -6.59 -6.48 3.06
CA ALA A 72 -7.02 -5.32 2.28
C ALA A 72 -7.74 -5.71 0.97
N THR A 73 -8.58 -4.81 0.48
CA THR A 73 -9.25 -4.94 -0.80
C THR A 73 -8.53 -4.11 -1.86
N ILE A 74 -8.11 -4.75 -2.94
CA ILE A 74 -7.39 -4.09 -4.04
C ILE A 74 -8.39 -3.41 -4.96
N LEU A 75 -8.16 -2.11 -5.24
CA LEU A 75 -8.93 -1.33 -6.20
C LEU A 75 -8.21 -1.18 -7.53
N HIS A 76 -6.92 -0.86 -7.50
CA HIS A 76 -6.12 -0.57 -8.69
C HIS A 76 -4.64 -0.72 -8.39
N SER A 77 -3.84 -0.99 -9.42
CA SER A 77 -2.38 -0.90 -9.33
C SER A 77 -1.78 -0.28 -10.58
N HIS A 78 -0.65 0.41 -10.40
CA HIS A 78 0.12 0.97 -11.49
C HIS A 78 1.61 0.92 -11.16
N PHE A 79 2.41 0.48 -12.15
CA PHE A 79 3.86 0.37 -12.02
C PHE A 79 4.54 0.98 -13.23
N HIS A 80 5.61 1.72 -12.98
CA HIS A 80 6.47 2.29 -14.00
C HIS A 80 7.87 1.68 -13.92
N HIS A 81 8.39 1.25 -15.06
CA HIS A 81 9.73 0.69 -15.17
C HIS A 81 10.67 1.72 -15.79
N PHE A 82 11.70 2.10 -15.07
CA PHE A 82 12.65 3.13 -15.49
C PHE A 82 13.81 2.57 -16.32
N SER A 83 14.35 3.39 -17.21
CA SER A 83 15.59 3.15 -17.92
C SER A 83 16.61 4.25 -17.54
N PRO A 84 17.91 3.98 -17.53
CA PRO A 84 18.60 2.70 -17.89
C PRO A 84 18.73 1.71 -16.73
N ASN A 85 18.54 2.11 -15.48
CA ASN A 85 18.88 1.28 -14.29
C ASN A 85 17.86 0.18 -14.00
N GLY A 86 16.69 0.22 -14.62
CA GLY A 86 15.66 -0.80 -14.44
C GLY A 86 14.86 -0.69 -13.14
N GLY A 87 14.97 0.42 -12.43
CA GLY A 87 14.19 0.68 -11.22
C GLY A 87 12.69 0.70 -11.50
N VAL A 88 11.90 0.40 -10.48
CA VAL A 88 10.44 0.36 -10.53
C VAL A 88 9.86 1.31 -9.51
N SER A 89 8.87 2.08 -9.90
CA SER A 89 8.01 2.82 -8.98
C SER A 89 6.58 2.38 -9.19
N GLY A 90 5.85 2.13 -8.12
CA GLY A 90 4.50 1.67 -8.25
C GLY A 90 3.66 1.80 -6.99
N VAL A 91 2.37 1.63 -7.18
CA VAL A 91 1.38 1.71 -6.11
C VAL A 91 0.28 0.69 -6.33
N VAL A 92 -0.16 0.07 -5.25
CA VAL A 92 -1.40 -0.67 -5.17
C VAL A 92 -2.37 0.15 -4.33
N VAL A 93 -3.41 0.66 -4.96
CA VAL A 93 -4.48 1.41 -4.30
C VAL A 93 -5.46 0.42 -3.71
N LEU A 94 -5.73 0.57 -2.43
CA LEU A 94 -6.62 -0.28 -1.66
C LEU A 94 -7.83 0.52 -1.18
N ALA A 95 -8.88 -0.17 -0.77
CA ALA A 95 -9.99 0.51 -0.10
C ALA A 95 -9.47 1.17 1.18
N GLU A 96 -9.45 2.51 1.18
CA GLU A 96 -8.97 3.43 2.23
C GLU A 96 -7.49 3.23 2.65
N SER A 97 -6.68 2.59 1.77
CA SER A 97 -5.31 2.20 2.08
C SER A 97 -4.44 2.18 0.83
N HIS A 98 -3.16 1.95 0.98
CA HIS A 98 -2.25 1.72 -0.15
C HIS A 98 -0.97 0.99 0.27
N ILE A 99 -0.32 0.39 -0.72
CA ILE A 99 1.09 -0.02 -0.66
C ILE A 99 1.79 0.62 -1.83
N SER A 100 2.88 1.34 -1.59
CA SER A 100 3.73 1.90 -2.63
C SER A 100 5.16 1.39 -2.52
N ILE A 101 5.87 1.38 -3.64
CA ILE A 101 7.26 0.94 -3.69
C ILE A 101 8.06 1.81 -4.65
N HIS A 102 9.31 2.04 -4.30
CA HIS A 102 10.36 2.55 -5.19
C HIS A 102 11.59 1.65 -5.07
N THR A 103 12.17 1.25 -6.18
CA THR A 103 13.35 0.40 -6.19
C THR A 103 14.55 1.10 -6.82
N TRP A 104 15.72 0.83 -6.24
CA TRP A 104 17.02 1.26 -6.75
C TRP A 104 17.91 0.00 -6.92
N PRO A 105 17.82 -0.67 -8.09
CA PRO A 105 18.59 -1.89 -8.33
C PRO A 105 20.10 -1.70 -8.17
N GLU A 106 20.61 -0.52 -8.55
CA GLU A 106 22.02 -0.14 -8.44
C GLU A 106 22.51 0.01 -6.99
N ARG A 107 21.61 -0.01 -6.03
CA ARG A 107 21.87 0.06 -4.59
C ARG A 107 21.38 -1.16 -3.82
N ASP A 108 20.80 -2.14 -4.52
CA ASP A 108 20.10 -3.27 -3.88
C ASP A 108 19.11 -2.81 -2.80
N PHE A 109 18.39 -1.72 -3.09
CA PHE A 109 17.54 -1.02 -2.15
C PHE A 109 16.12 -0.83 -2.69
N ALA A 110 15.13 -1.02 -1.80
CA ALA A 110 13.75 -0.63 -2.04
C ALA A 110 13.17 0.08 -0.83
N ALA A 111 12.40 1.13 -1.09
CA ALA A 111 11.56 1.81 -0.11
C ALA A 111 10.10 1.40 -0.33
N VAL A 112 9.46 0.90 0.72
CA VAL A 112 8.07 0.47 0.68
C VAL A 112 7.27 1.20 1.76
N ASP A 113 6.14 1.78 1.36
CA ASP A 113 5.16 2.36 2.26
C ASP A 113 3.94 1.46 2.32
N ILE A 114 3.49 1.13 3.52
CA ILE A 114 2.29 0.35 3.76
C ILE A 114 1.40 1.14 4.69
N PHE A 115 0.33 1.72 4.16
CA PHE A 115 -0.67 2.42 4.96
C PHE A 115 -1.97 1.64 4.93
N MET A 116 -2.45 1.24 6.10
CA MET A 116 -3.68 0.48 6.24
C MET A 116 -4.54 1.00 7.38
N CYS A 117 -5.85 0.97 7.16
CA CYS A 117 -6.85 1.38 8.11
C CYS A 117 -7.84 0.23 8.39
N GLY A 118 -8.80 0.47 9.28
CA GLY A 118 -9.81 -0.50 9.65
C GLY A 118 -9.23 -1.78 10.26
N ALA A 119 -9.74 -2.93 9.84
CA ALA A 119 -9.37 -4.25 10.37
C ALA A 119 -8.12 -4.85 9.71
N CYS A 120 -7.50 -4.16 8.75
CA CYS A 120 -6.30 -4.63 8.07
C CYS A 120 -5.08 -4.54 8.98
N ASP A 121 -4.19 -5.54 8.86
CA ASP A 121 -2.94 -5.59 9.61
C ASP A 121 -1.75 -5.45 8.66
N PRO A 122 -1.11 -4.27 8.58
CA PRO A 122 0.00 -4.02 7.66
C PRO A 122 1.23 -4.88 7.98
N TYR A 123 1.41 -5.33 9.21
CA TYR A 123 2.52 -6.22 9.59
C TYR A 123 2.47 -7.57 8.88
N LYS A 124 1.28 -8.05 8.50
CA LYS A 124 1.14 -9.29 7.73
C LYS A 124 1.70 -9.21 6.31
N SER A 125 1.92 -8.01 5.80
CA SER A 125 2.59 -7.80 4.51
C SER A 125 4.09 -8.08 4.57
N LEU A 126 4.74 -7.95 5.73
CA LEU A 126 6.19 -8.05 5.85
C LEU A 126 6.75 -9.42 5.47
N PRO A 127 6.18 -10.57 5.88
CA PRO A 127 6.68 -11.87 5.46
C PRO A 127 6.62 -12.07 3.94
N VAL A 128 5.61 -11.52 3.28
CA VAL A 128 5.45 -11.59 1.81
C VAL A 128 6.58 -10.80 1.13
N LEU A 129 6.86 -9.60 1.59
CA LEU A 129 7.95 -8.76 1.08
C LEU A 129 9.31 -9.42 1.30
N LYS A 130 9.54 -9.99 2.49
CA LYS A 130 10.78 -10.70 2.82
C LYS A 130 11.02 -11.90 1.91
N ALA A 131 9.99 -12.70 1.65
CA ALA A 131 10.08 -13.88 0.79
C ALA A 131 10.39 -13.49 -0.67
N ALA A 132 9.79 -12.42 -1.17
CA ALA A 132 9.95 -11.99 -2.56
C ALA A 132 11.27 -11.26 -2.81
N PHE A 133 11.64 -10.33 -1.95
CA PHE A 133 12.81 -9.47 -2.13
C PHE A 133 14.07 -9.95 -1.39
N ARG A 134 13.95 -10.88 -0.48
CA ARG A 134 15.06 -11.49 0.29
C ARG A 134 16.11 -10.48 0.76
N PRO A 135 15.71 -9.42 1.47
CA PRO A 135 16.66 -8.40 1.92
C PRO A 135 17.62 -8.96 2.98
N SER A 136 18.82 -8.43 3.01
CA SER A 136 19.80 -8.75 4.07
C SER A 136 19.53 -8.02 5.37
N SER A 137 18.86 -6.84 5.29
CA SER A 137 18.42 -6.09 6.46
C SER A 137 17.17 -5.27 6.14
N ILE A 138 16.39 -4.98 7.17
CA ILE A 138 15.16 -4.20 7.09
C ILE A 138 15.19 -3.13 8.18
N ASN A 139 14.93 -1.86 7.78
CA ASN A 139 14.57 -0.81 8.71
C ASN A 139 13.06 -0.61 8.66
N LEU A 140 12.42 -0.61 9.81
CA LEU A 140 10.98 -0.47 9.94
C LEU A 140 10.64 0.71 10.85
N GLY A 141 9.89 1.66 10.32
CA GLY A 141 9.25 2.72 11.08
C GLY A 141 7.74 2.52 11.13
N GLU A 142 7.11 2.88 12.23
CA GLU A 142 5.66 2.88 12.37
C GLU A 142 5.17 4.29 12.72
N GLN A 143 4.15 4.74 12.00
CA GLN A 143 3.45 5.98 12.29
C GLN A 143 1.94 5.71 12.38
N ARG A 144 1.34 6.05 13.51
CA ARG A 144 -0.13 6.08 13.65
C ARG A 144 -0.65 7.40 13.10
N ARG A 145 -1.50 7.33 12.09
CA ARG A 145 -2.03 8.50 11.39
C ARG A 145 -3.43 8.84 11.89
N GLY A 146 -3.72 10.14 12.04
CA GLY A 146 -5.06 10.59 12.43
C GLY A 146 -5.40 10.25 13.88
N LEU A 147 -4.48 10.47 14.81
CA LEU A 147 -4.73 10.29 16.23
C LEU A 147 -5.87 11.20 16.69
N ILE A 148 -6.83 10.62 17.41
CA ILE A 148 -7.87 11.37 18.12
C ILE A 148 -7.40 11.56 19.56
N VAL A 149 -7.28 12.80 19.92
CA VAL A 149 -6.89 13.24 21.28
C VAL A 149 -8.12 13.57 22.09
#